data_2cf07936294e50e464d319f2baa98848
#
_entry.id   2cf07936294e50e464d319f2baa98848
#
_cell.length_a   1.000
_cell.length_b   1.000
_cell.length_c   1.000
_cell.angle_alpha   90.00
_cell.angle_beta   90.00
_cell.angle_gamma   90.00
#
_symmetry.space_group_name_H-M   'P 1'
#
loop_
_entity.id
_entity.type
_entity.pdbx_description
1 polymer ?
#
loop_
_entity_poly.entity_id
_entity_poly.type
_entity_poly.pdbx_seq_one_letter_code
_entity_poly.pdbx_strand_id
1 'polypeptide(L)'
;CGLLNLLIDSNAMEKVARFLSPVFHRVFPELRKDHPAYGFMTLNFAANFLGLDSAATPFGLKAMESMQEDNKDKDTATNSQIMFLCLHAAGLTLLPTSIIGYRAAQGAANPADIMIPMIITSFAGTLAAMFLVAGKQRINLWNVPVMATVLGISAIVGGAMAYIGSLAGVAKFHFTDNLSNGMLLVIIGL
;
A
#
# COMPACT_ATOMS: atom_id res chain seq x y z
N CYS A 1 -12.00 -13.06 1.57
CA CYS A 1 -11.03 -12.82 2.65
C CYS A 1 -11.72 -11.97 3.72
N GLY A 2 -11.91 -12.53 4.95
CA GLY A 2 -12.73 -11.91 6.01
C GLY A 2 -12.30 -10.49 6.37
N LEU A 3 -10.99 -10.24 6.49
CA LEU A 3 -10.44 -8.90 6.80
C LEU A 3 -10.85 -7.84 5.76
N LEU A 4 -10.86 -8.21 4.49
CA LEU A 4 -11.26 -7.30 3.42
C LEU A 4 -12.76 -7.00 3.46
N ASN A 5 -13.59 -8.01 3.76
CA ASN A 5 -15.03 -7.81 3.92
C ASN A 5 -15.33 -6.91 5.13
N LEU A 6 -14.64 -7.11 6.26
CA LEU A 6 -14.76 -6.21 7.42
C LEU A 6 -14.37 -4.76 7.09
N LEU A 7 -13.34 -4.55 6.28
CA LEU A 7 -12.94 -3.22 5.82
C LEU A 7 -14.00 -2.59 4.90
N ILE A 8 -14.60 -3.39 4.01
CA ILE A 8 -15.67 -2.93 3.11
C ILE A 8 -16.91 -2.57 3.92
N ASP A 9 -17.31 -3.43 4.87
CA ASP A 9 -18.53 -3.25 5.68
C ASP A 9 -18.41 -2.15 6.74
N SER A 10 -17.19 -1.80 7.18
CA SER A 10 -16.95 -0.87 8.30
C SER A 10 -16.86 0.62 7.93
N ASN A 11 -17.23 1.06 6.70
CA ASN A 11 -16.97 2.41 6.19
C ASN A 11 -15.47 2.84 6.26
N ALA A 12 -14.56 1.94 6.63
CA ALA A 12 -13.14 2.23 6.68
C ALA A 12 -12.60 2.55 5.28
N MET A 13 -13.12 1.86 4.27
CA MET A 13 -12.75 2.08 2.87
C MET A 13 -13.11 3.48 2.38
N GLU A 14 -14.28 4.03 2.77
CA GLU A 14 -14.63 5.40 2.42
C GLU A 14 -13.71 6.43 3.08
N LYS A 15 -13.27 6.17 4.31
CA LYS A 15 -12.31 7.03 5.01
C LYS A 15 -10.94 6.99 4.32
N VAL A 16 -10.47 5.79 3.96
CA VAL A 16 -9.22 5.61 3.22
C VAL A 16 -9.32 6.27 1.84
N ALA A 17 -10.43 6.07 1.11
CA ALA A 17 -10.67 6.69 -0.18
C ALA A 17 -10.67 8.23 -0.09
N ARG A 18 -11.34 8.81 0.91
CA ARG A 18 -11.33 10.27 1.16
C ARG A 18 -9.95 10.80 1.50
N PHE A 19 -9.17 10.05 2.27
CA PHE A 19 -7.80 10.43 2.61
C PHE A 19 -6.87 10.38 1.38
N LEU A 20 -7.01 9.35 0.53
CA LEU A 20 -6.19 9.18 -0.67
C LEU A 20 -6.65 10.04 -1.86
N SER A 21 -7.92 10.45 -1.89
CA SER A 21 -8.51 11.22 -3.01
C SER A 21 -7.68 12.44 -3.44
N PRO A 22 -7.21 13.34 -2.54
CA PRO A 22 -6.43 14.50 -2.95
C PRO A 22 -5.07 14.12 -3.56
N VAL A 23 -4.51 12.98 -3.17
CA VAL A 23 -3.27 12.43 -3.74
C VAL A 23 -3.55 11.82 -5.10
N PHE A 24 -4.60 11.01 -5.21
CA PHE A 24 -4.96 10.34 -6.46
C PHE A 24 -5.21 11.34 -7.59
N HIS A 25 -5.99 12.40 -7.35
CA HIS A 25 -6.23 13.42 -8.37
C HIS A 25 -4.98 14.17 -8.85
N ARG A 26 -3.90 14.14 -8.07
CA ARG A 26 -2.62 14.75 -8.44
C ARG A 26 -1.67 13.78 -9.13
N VAL A 27 -1.70 12.53 -8.69
CA VAL A 27 -0.87 11.44 -9.26
C VAL A 27 -1.46 10.93 -10.58
N PHE A 28 -2.78 11.00 -10.73
CA PHE A 28 -3.53 10.56 -11.93
C PHE A 28 -4.29 11.71 -12.58
N PRO A 29 -3.62 12.75 -13.10
CA PRO A 29 -4.27 13.97 -13.61
C PRO A 29 -5.12 13.75 -14.86
N GLU A 30 -4.91 12.65 -15.58
CA GLU A 30 -5.68 12.30 -16.79
C GLU A 30 -7.04 11.68 -16.47
N LEU A 31 -7.23 11.17 -15.25
CA LEU A 31 -8.50 10.57 -14.85
C LEU A 31 -9.47 11.64 -14.33
N ARG A 32 -10.73 11.54 -14.75
CA ARG A 32 -11.82 12.37 -14.21
C ARG A 32 -11.95 12.14 -12.70
N LYS A 33 -12.35 13.18 -11.95
CA LYS A 33 -12.43 13.10 -10.48
C LYS A 33 -13.42 12.05 -9.95
N ASP A 34 -14.40 11.70 -10.75
CA ASP A 34 -15.46 10.72 -10.47
C ASP A 34 -15.23 9.37 -11.15
N HIS A 35 -14.01 9.12 -11.68
CA HIS A 35 -13.72 7.91 -12.44
C HIS A 35 -13.82 6.66 -11.55
N PRO A 36 -14.54 5.59 -12.01
CA PRO A 36 -14.77 4.38 -11.21
C PRO A 36 -13.49 3.66 -10.79
N ALA A 37 -12.42 3.79 -11.58
CA ALA A 37 -11.11 3.21 -11.26
C ALA A 37 -10.59 3.62 -9.87
N TYR A 38 -10.92 4.81 -9.35
CA TYR A 38 -10.46 5.24 -8.03
C TYR A 38 -10.94 4.33 -6.90
N GLY A 39 -12.17 3.80 -6.99
CA GLY A 39 -12.67 2.82 -6.03
C GLY A 39 -11.84 1.54 -6.03
N PHE A 40 -11.56 0.98 -7.20
CA PHE A 40 -10.73 -0.22 -7.34
C PHE A 40 -9.27 0.02 -6.95
N MET A 41 -8.70 1.18 -7.31
CA MET A 41 -7.35 1.59 -6.86
C MET A 41 -7.26 1.65 -5.34
N THR A 42 -8.26 2.24 -4.68
CA THR A 42 -8.30 2.32 -3.21
C THR A 42 -8.31 0.94 -2.57
N LEU A 43 -9.13 0.01 -3.09
CA LEU A 43 -9.18 -1.38 -2.64
C LEU A 43 -7.84 -2.10 -2.85
N ASN A 44 -7.22 -1.87 -4.01
CA ASN A 44 -5.91 -2.43 -4.34
C ASN A 44 -4.82 -1.93 -3.37
N PHE A 45 -4.73 -0.62 -3.14
CA PHE A 45 -3.76 -0.07 -2.20
C PHE A 45 -4.02 -0.50 -0.75
N ALA A 46 -5.28 -0.57 -0.32
CA ALA A 46 -5.61 -1.06 1.01
C ALA A 46 -5.19 -2.53 1.19
N ALA A 47 -5.42 -3.38 0.19
CA ALA A 47 -4.98 -4.77 0.22
C ALA A 47 -3.44 -4.88 0.27
N ASN A 48 -2.71 -4.06 -0.51
CA ASN A 48 -1.25 -4.00 -0.46
C ASN A 48 -0.74 -3.53 0.90
N PHE A 49 -1.35 -2.50 1.50
CA PHE A 49 -0.97 -2.02 2.84
C PHE A 49 -1.09 -3.11 3.90
N LEU A 50 -2.07 -3.98 3.77
CA LEU A 50 -2.29 -5.12 4.66
C LEU A 50 -1.47 -6.36 4.27
N GLY A 51 -0.70 -6.32 3.19
CA GLY A 51 0.06 -7.47 2.69
C GLY A 51 -0.83 -8.63 2.23
N LEU A 52 -2.01 -8.31 1.69
CA LEU A 52 -2.98 -9.27 1.16
C LEU A 52 -2.82 -9.39 -0.38
N ASP A 53 -1.68 -9.89 -0.83
CA ASP A 53 -1.27 -9.92 -2.24
C ASP A 53 -2.31 -10.57 -3.15
N SER A 54 -2.90 -11.70 -2.70
CA SER A 54 -3.93 -12.43 -3.45
C SER A 54 -5.23 -11.62 -3.62
N ALA A 55 -5.53 -10.68 -2.72
CA ALA A 55 -6.70 -9.81 -2.81
C ALA A 55 -6.40 -8.53 -3.59
N ALA A 56 -5.16 -8.04 -3.58
CA ALA A 56 -4.76 -6.83 -4.28
C ALA A 56 -4.87 -6.99 -5.82
N THR A 57 -4.43 -8.12 -6.36
CA THR A 57 -4.38 -8.38 -7.80
C THR A 57 -5.74 -8.24 -8.50
N PRO A 58 -6.85 -8.86 -8.05
CA PRO A 58 -8.16 -8.70 -8.69
C PRO A 58 -8.66 -7.25 -8.74
N PHE A 59 -8.40 -6.46 -7.70
CA PHE A 59 -8.75 -5.05 -7.70
C PHE A 59 -7.87 -4.23 -8.63
N GLY A 60 -6.59 -4.59 -8.72
CA GLY A 60 -5.67 -3.98 -9.69
C GLY A 60 -6.13 -4.20 -11.13
N LEU A 61 -6.52 -5.42 -11.47
CA LEU A 61 -7.05 -5.76 -12.80
C LEU A 61 -8.33 -4.95 -13.11
N LYS A 62 -9.28 -4.88 -12.17
CA LYS A 62 -10.50 -4.09 -12.35
C LYS A 62 -10.22 -2.59 -12.51
N ALA A 63 -9.23 -2.06 -11.80
CA ALA A 63 -8.80 -0.67 -11.99
C ALA A 63 -8.25 -0.45 -13.40
N MET A 64 -7.41 -1.37 -13.89
CA MET A 64 -6.84 -1.32 -15.24
C MET A 64 -7.92 -1.46 -16.32
N GLU A 65 -8.85 -2.39 -16.16
CA GLU A 65 -10.01 -2.57 -17.07
C GLU A 65 -10.83 -1.28 -17.15
N SER A 66 -11.19 -0.71 -16.00
CA SER A 66 -11.95 0.53 -15.94
C SER A 66 -11.22 1.71 -16.60
N MET A 67 -9.90 1.82 -16.43
CA MET A 67 -9.10 2.84 -17.14
C MET A 67 -9.03 2.57 -18.65
N GLN A 68 -9.03 1.29 -19.05
CA GLN A 68 -8.96 0.90 -20.46
C GLN A 68 -10.26 1.20 -21.21
N GLU A 69 -11.41 1.19 -20.54
CA GLU A 69 -12.69 1.58 -21.16
C GLU A 69 -12.66 3.01 -21.71
N ASP A 70 -12.06 3.95 -20.96
CA ASP A 70 -11.93 5.35 -21.36
C ASP A 70 -10.68 5.63 -22.23
N ASN A 71 -9.82 4.64 -22.45
CA ASN A 71 -8.62 4.79 -23.27
C ASN A 71 -8.98 4.88 -24.76
N LYS A 72 -8.57 5.96 -25.40
CA LYS A 72 -8.84 6.19 -26.85
C LYS A 72 -7.98 5.30 -27.74
N ASP A 73 -6.76 5.05 -27.35
CA ASP A 73 -5.82 4.15 -28.03
C ASP A 73 -5.75 2.81 -27.27
N LYS A 74 -6.42 1.80 -27.82
CA LYS A 74 -6.53 0.50 -27.16
C LYS A 74 -5.23 -0.30 -27.14
N ASP A 75 -4.30 0.04 -28.01
CA ASP A 75 -3.02 -0.66 -28.17
C ASP A 75 -1.89 -0.03 -27.33
N THR A 76 -2.11 1.17 -26.77
CA THR A 76 -1.11 1.90 -25.98
C THR A 76 -1.64 2.22 -24.59
N ALA A 77 -0.85 1.89 -23.54
CA ALA A 77 -1.23 2.22 -22.16
C ALA A 77 -1.17 3.73 -21.91
N THR A 78 -2.19 4.25 -21.20
CA THR A 78 -2.23 5.65 -20.76
C THR A 78 -1.20 5.93 -19.67
N ASN A 79 -0.85 7.20 -19.46
CA ASN A 79 0.04 7.59 -18.36
C ASN A 79 -0.51 7.16 -16.99
N SER A 80 -1.83 7.24 -16.80
CA SER A 80 -2.49 6.78 -15.58
C SER A 80 -2.35 5.28 -15.36
N GLN A 81 -2.51 4.47 -16.40
CA GLN A 81 -2.30 3.01 -16.33
C GLN A 81 -0.85 2.67 -15.98
N ILE A 82 0.13 3.34 -16.62
CA ILE A 82 1.56 3.15 -16.33
C ILE A 82 1.88 3.52 -14.89
N MET A 83 1.42 4.68 -14.42
CA MET A 83 1.62 5.13 -13.04
C MET A 83 1.02 4.13 -12.04
N PHE A 84 -0.23 3.72 -12.26
CA PHE A 84 -0.90 2.77 -11.38
C PHE A 84 -0.18 1.42 -11.33
N LEU A 85 0.23 0.89 -12.49
CA LEU A 85 0.96 -0.37 -12.57
C LEU A 85 2.29 -0.31 -11.80
N CYS A 86 3.04 0.79 -11.94
CA CYS A 86 4.31 0.97 -11.22
C CYS A 86 4.10 1.08 -9.70
N LEU A 87 3.08 1.80 -9.25
CA LEU A 87 2.75 1.91 -7.82
C LEU A 87 2.24 0.58 -7.24
N HIS A 88 1.41 -0.15 -8.00
CA HIS A 88 0.94 -1.48 -7.62
C HIS A 88 2.09 -2.48 -7.51
N ALA A 89 3.00 -2.49 -8.50
CA ALA A 89 4.16 -3.38 -8.51
C ALA A 89 5.17 -3.05 -7.38
N ALA A 90 5.32 -1.77 -7.02
CA ALA A 90 6.15 -1.36 -5.89
C ALA A 90 5.56 -1.79 -4.54
N GLY A 91 4.23 -1.93 -4.45
CA GLY A 91 3.51 -2.61 -3.38
C GLY A 91 3.81 -2.10 -1.97
N LEU A 92 3.49 -0.81 -1.67
CA LEU A 92 3.68 -0.30 -0.31
C LEU A 92 2.95 -1.18 0.72
N THR A 93 3.71 -1.89 1.52
CA THR A 93 3.20 -2.83 2.53
C THR A 93 3.54 -2.30 3.92
N LEU A 94 2.53 -2.07 4.75
CA LEU A 94 2.69 -1.65 6.15
C LEU A 94 2.58 -2.85 7.09
N LEU A 95 1.75 -3.82 6.75
CA LEU A 95 1.53 -5.05 7.51
C LEU A 95 1.77 -6.26 6.60
N PRO A 96 2.98 -6.83 6.55
CA PRO A 96 3.31 -7.93 5.64
C PRO A 96 2.73 -9.27 6.13
N THR A 97 1.39 -9.35 6.24
CA THR A 97 0.67 -10.48 6.86
C THR A 97 0.92 -11.79 6.15
N SER A 98 0.93 -11.81 4.82
CA SER A 98 1.21 -13.01 4.02
C SER A 98 2.61 -13.57 4.29
N ILE A 99 3.62 -12.70 4.31
CA ILE A 99 5.01 -13.12 4.53
C ILE A 99 5.23 -13.58 5.97
N ILE A 100 4.64 -12.89 6.96
CA ILE A 100 4.70 -13.31 8.36
C ILE A 100 4.03 -14.70 8.52
N GLY A 101 2.88 -14.90 7.89
CA GLY A 101 2.18 -16.20 7.88
C GLY A 101 3.02 -17.32 7.27
N TYR A 102 3.66 -17.09 6.12
CA TYR A 102 4.56 -18.06 5.50
C TYR A 102 5.77 -18.38 6.38
N ARG A 103 6.39 -17.37 6.98
CA ARG A 103 7.54 -17.57 7.90
C ARG A 103 7.14 -18.35 9.14
N ALA A 104 5.96 -18.06 9.72
CA ALA A 104 5.43 -18.83 10.84
C ALA A 104 5.18 -20.29 10.45
N ALA A 105 4.57 -20.55 9.29
CA ALA A 105 4.32 -21.89 8.81
C ALA A 105 5.62 -22.70 8.54
N GLN A 106 6.72 -22.01 8.21
CA GLN A 106 8.05 -22.61 8.04
C GLN A 106 8.85 -22.73 9.34
N GLY A 107 8.25 -22.41 10.50
CA GLY A 107 8.90 -22.56 11.80
C GLY A 107 9.97 -21.51 12.11
N ALA A 108 9.88 -20.30 11.55
CA ALA A 108 10.81 -19.23 11.87
C ALA A 108 10.71 -18.88 13.37
N ALA A 109 11.86 -18.72 14.03
CA ALA A 109 11.93 -18.39 15.45
C ALA A 109 11.27 -17.04 15.80
N ASN A 110 11.33 -16.08 14.90
CA ASN A 110 10.61 -14.80 14.97
C ASN A 110 10.07 -14.43 13.58
N PRO A 111 8.81 -14.79 13.24
CA PRO A 111 8.24 -14.53 11.93
C PRO A 111 8.13 -13.04 11.58
N ALA A 112 7.98 -12.15 12.58
CA ALA A 112 7.80 -10.71 12.39
C ALA A 112 9.10 -9.91 12.24
N ASP A 113 10.28 -10.49 12.36
CA ASP A 113 11.55 -9.76 12.25
C ASP A 113 11.76 -9.09 10.89
N ILE A 114 11.09 -9.63 9.83
CA ILE A 114 11.09 -9.09 8.48
C ILE A 114 10.26 -7.80 8.32
N MET A 115 9.39 -7.46 9.28
CA MET A 115 8.41 -6.38 9.14
C MET A 115 9.06 -5.03 8.87
N ILE A 116 10.08 -4.65 9.65
CA ILE A 116 10.77 -3.37 9.49
C ILE A 116 11.50 -3.28 8.15
N PRO A 117 12.37 -4.25 7.76
CA PRO A 117 12.98 -4.24 6.44
C PRO A 117 11.96 -4.14 5.30
N MET A 118 10.83 -4.84 5.39
CA MET A 118 9.80 -4.80 4.36
C MET A 118 9.11 -3.44 4.25
N ILE A 119 8.77 -2.80 5.37
CA ILE A 119 8.19 -1.46 5.36
C ILE A 119 9.16 -0.47 4.69
N ILE A 120 10.43 -0.52 5.06
CA ILE A 120 11.46 0.39 4.50
C ILE A 120 11.61 0.18 3.00
N THR A 121 11.80 -1.07 2.58
CA THR A 121 12.06 -1.39 1.17
C THR A 121 10.85 -1.12 0.28
N SER A 122 9.64 -1.48 0.73
CA SER A 122 8.40 -1.21 -0.02
C SER A 122 8.11 0.30 -0.09
N PHE A 123 8.36 1.05 0.99
CA PHE A 123 8.20 2.50 1.00
C PHE A 123 9.21 3.18 0.06
N ALA A 124 10.49 2.83 0.14
CA ALA A 124 11.53 3.36 -0.74
C ALA A 124 11.24 3.01 -2.21
N GLY A 125 10.83 1.77 -2.50
CA GLY A 125 10.43 1.33 -3.82
C GLY A 125 9.23 2.10 -4.39
N THR A 126 8.21 2.33 -3.57
CA THR A 126 7.02 3.11 -3.96
C THR A 126 7.36 4.56 -4.24
N LEU A 127 8.18 5.19 -3.41
CA LEU A 127 8.67 6.56 -3.67
C LEU A 127 9.48 6.63 -4.95
N ALA A 128 10.43 5.72 -5.14
CA ALA A 128 11.23 5.66 -6.36
C ALA A 128 10.36 5.50 -7.61
N ALA A 129 9.41 4.56 -7.61
CA ALA A 129 8.46 4.34 -8.69
C ALA A 129 7.65 5.61 -8.99
N MET A 130 7.07 6.22 -7.96
CA MET A 130 6.26 7.43 -8.08
C MET A 130 7.06 8.59 -8.69
N PHE A 131 8.25 8.88 -8.16
CA PHE A 131 9.06 10.01 -8.65
C PHE A 131 9.63 9.76 -10.05
N LEU A 132 10.09 8.55 -10.37
CA LEU A 132 10.62 8.22 -11.69
C LEU A 132 9.54 8.31 -12.77
N VAL A 133 8.36 7.72 -12.52
CA VAL A 133 7.24 7.77 -13.47
C VAL A 133 6.71 9.18 -13.62
N ALA A 134 6.50 9.91 -12.51
CA ALA A 134 6.04 11.29 -12.54
C ALA A 134 7.03 12.22 -13.28
N GLY A 135 8.33 12.02 -13.07
CA GLY A 135 9.37 12.75 -13.81
C GLY A 135 9.29 12.49 -15.31
N LYS A 136 9.12 11.23 -15.72
CA LYS A 136 8.96 10.86 -17.14
C LYS A 136 7.67 11.43 -17.75
N GLN A 137 6.57 11.40 -16.99
CA GLN A 137 5.25 11.89 -17.41
C GLN A 137 5.09 13.41 -17.22
N ARG A 138 6.10 14.11 -16.67
CA ARG A 138 6.07 15.55 -16.35
C ARG A 138 4.94 15.93 -15.39
N ILE A 139 4.55 15.02 -14.49
CA ILE A 139 3.56 15.28 -13.45
C ILE A 139 4.26 16.05 -12.32
N ASN A 140 3.70 17.21 -11.96
CA ASN A 140 4.21 17.98 -10.83
C ASN A 140 3.73 17.38 -9.50
N LEU A 141 4.62 16.66 -8.81
CA LEU A 141 4.38 16.11 -7.48
C LEU A 141 4.68 17.11 -6.34
N TRP A 142 5.33 18.26 -6.65
CA TRP A 142 5.69 19.28 -5.66
C TRP A 142 4.48 20.14 -5.29
N ASN A 143 3.40 19.51 -4.89
CA ASN A 143 2.21 20.18 -4.41
C ASN A 143 1.85 19.72 -2.99
N VAL A 144 1.14 20.59 -2.27
CA VAL A 144 0.88 20.42 -0.82
C VAL A 144 0.27 19.05 -0.48
N PRO A 145 -0.80 18.54 -1.14
CA PRO A 145 -1.39 17.27 -0.73
C PRO A 145 -0.44 16.07 -0.93
N VAL A 146 0.32 16.00 -2.03
CA VAL A 146 1.27 14.90 -2.26
C VAL A 146 2.43 14.98 -1.27
N MET A 147 3.03 16.17 -1.12
CA MET A 147 4.15 16.36 -0.19
C MET A 147 3.73 16.12 1.26
N ALA A 148 2.55 16.60 1.68
CA ALA A 148 2.04 16.34 3.02
C ALA A 148 1.83 14.83 3.28
N THR A 149 1.32 14.10 2.29
CA THR A 149 1.13 12.64 2.42
C THR A 149 2.48 11.91 2.46
N VAL A 150 3.40 12.24 1.56
CA VAL A 150 4.75 11.64 1.55
C VAL A 150 5.48 11.93 2.87
N LEU A 151 5.48 13.19 3.33
CA LEU A 151 6.10 13.57 4.59
C LEU A 151 5.40 12.93 5.79
N GLY A 152 4.07 12.86 5.79
CA GLY A 152 3.28 12.21 6.84
C GLY A 152 3.60 10.72 6.97
N ILE A 153 3.60 10.00 5.86
CA ILE A 153 3.96 8.57 5.86
C ILE A 153 5.44 8.39 6.24
N SER A 154 6.34 9.24 5.72
CA SER A 154 7.77 9.21 6.09
C SER A 154 7.99 9.45 7.59
N ALA A 155 7.24 10.38 8.19
CA ALA A 155 7.30 10.66 9.63
C ALA A 155 6.77 9.48 10.46
N ILE A 156 5.69 8.83 10.03
CA ILE A 156 5.14 7.62 10.68
C ILE A 156 6.16 6.48 10.61
N VAL A 157 6.68 6.19 9.42
CA VAL A 157 7.67 5.12 9.20
C VAL A 157 8.96 5.42 9.98
N GLY A 158 9.49 6.65 9.87
CA GLY A 158 10.70 7.08 10.59
C GLY A 158 10.52 7.09 12.10
N GLY A 159 9.37 7.54 12.60
CA GLY A 159 9.02 7.52 14.02
C GLY A 159 8.89 6.11 14.57
N ALA A 160 8.23 5.21 13.83
CA ALA A 160 8.14 3.79 14.20
C ALA A 160 9.53 3.14 14.25
N MET A 161 10.40 3.43 13.27
CA MET A 161 11.77 2.94 13.24
C MET A 161 12.61 3.46 14.40
N ALA A 162 12.52 4.77 14.69
CA ALA A 162 13.23 5.38 15.82
C ALA A 162 12.76 4.77 17.15
N TYR A 163 11.45 4.58 17.32
CA TYR A 163 10.87 3.94 18.50
C TYR A 163 11.40 2.50 18.68
N ILE A 164 11.31 1.67 17.62
CA ILE A 164 11.79 0.28 17.68
C ILE A 164 13.31 0.23 17.86
N GLY A 165 14.04 1.17 17.24
CA GLY A 165 15.49 1.30 17.42
C GLY A 165 15.90 1.69 18.85
N SER A 166 15.06 2.43 19.57
CA SER A 166 15.29 2.82 20.96
C SER A 166 15.00 1.71 21.97
N LEU A 167 14.29 0.64 21.58
CA LEU A 167 14.01 -0.49 22.44
C LEU A 167 15.29 -1.31 22.69
N ALA A 168 15.58 -1.62 23.95
CA ALA A 168 16.65 -2.56 24.31
C ALA A 168 16.36 -3.96 23.73
N GLY A 169 17.40 -4.77 23.51
CA GLY A 169 17.32 -6.04 22.78
C GLY A 169 16.18 -6.97 23.22
N VAL A 170 15.97 -7.15 24.55
CA VAL A 170 14.86 -7.97 25.09
C VAL A 170 13.50 -7.34 24.83
N ALA A 171 13.36 -6.03 25.05
CA ALA A 171 12.11 -5.30 24.80
C ALA A 171 11.76 -5.28 23.31
N LYS A 172 12.76 -5.16 22.44
CA LYS A 172 12.59 -5.25 21.00
C LYS A 172 12.09 -6.63 20.56
N PHE A 173 12.65 -7.69 21.12
CA PHE A 173 12.23 -9.06 20.87
C PHE A 173 10.75 -9.26 21.31
N HIS A 174 10.41 -8.89 22.53
CA HIS A 174 9.03 -9.00 23.03
C HIS A 174 8.03 -8.15 22.22
N PHE A 175 8.42 -6.96 21.79
CA PHE A 175 7.56 -6.11 20.96
C PHE A 175 7.27 -6.76 19.61
N THR A 176 8.32 -7.26 18.93
CA THR A 176 8.14 -7.91 17.61
C THR A 176 7.41 -9.24 17.74
N ASP A 177 7.63 -10.00 18.81
CA ASP A 177 6.95 -11.26 19.08
C ASP A 177 5.47 -11.05 19.39
N ASN A 178 5.12 -10.11 20.28
CA ASN A 178 3.74 -9.75 20.58
C ASN A 178 2.99 -9.23 19.34
N LEU A 179 3.66 -8.43 18.51
CA LEU A 179 3.09 -7.92 17.26
C LEU A 179 2.85 -9.07 16.27
N SER A 180 3.80 -10.01 16.15
CA SER A 180 3.67 -11.21 15.33
C SER A 180 2.50 -12.07 15.78
N ASN A 181 2.43 -12.37 17.08
CA ASN A 181 1.38 -13.18 17.64
C ASN A 181 0.00 -12.50 17.51
N GLY A 182 -0.08 -11.19 17.74
CA GLY A 182 -1.31 -10.42 17.51
C GLY A 182 -1.76 -10.47 16.06
N MET A 183 -0.83 -10.32 15.10
CA MET A 183 -1.15 -10.42 13.68
C MET A 183 -1.55 -11.83 13.27
N LEU A 184 -0.89 -12.87 13.78
CA LEU A 184 -1.28 -14.27 13.54
C LEU A 184 -2.69 -14.56 14.08
N LEU A 185 -3.04 -14.05 15.26
CA LEU A 185 -4.40 -14.18 15.80
C LEU A 185 -5.44 -13.49 14.91
N VAL A 186 -5.13 -12.32 14.37
CA VAL A 186 -6.00 -11.63 13.41
C VAL A 186 -6.15 -12.43 12.11
N ILE A 187 -5.08 -13.06 11.62
CA ILE A 187 -5.12 -13.89 10.40
C ILE A 187 -5.90 -15.18 10.61
N ILE A 188 -5.73 -15.84 11.78
CA ILE A 188 -6.37 -17.13 12.10
C ILE A 188 -7.82 -16.94 12.55
N GLY A 189 -8.12 -15.82 13.23
CA GLY A 189 -9.47 -15.50 13.74
C GLY A 189 -10.42 -14.94 12.68
N LEU A 190 -9.97 -14.81 11.45
CA LEU A 190 -10.71 -14.34 10.28
C LEU A 190 -10.85 -15.43 9.22
#